data_d0b82fe1c27dc52075914f9917105548
#
_entry.id   d0b82fe1c27dc52075914f9917105548
#
_cell.length_a   1.000
_cell.length_b   1.000
_cell.length_c   1.000
_cell.angle_alpha   90.00
_cell.angle_beta   90.00
_cell.angle_gamma   90.00
#
_symmetry.space_group_name_H-M   'P 1'
#
loop_
_entity.id
_entity.type
_entity.pdbx_description
1 polymer ?
#
loop_
_entity_poly.entity_id
_entity_poly.type
_entity_poly.pdbx_seq_one_letter_code
_entity_poly.pdbx_strand_id
1 'polypeptide(L)'
;MINNQERTCIIKTLGKQYSATISLHLKKKKIKNAIGEDYTRQSIRTFVNGMRENEQVELAIMQLVNKTVKAKKALQLKRQRLFKV
;
A
#
# COMPACT_ATOMS: atom_id res chain seq x y z
N MET A 1 1.04 -14.14 -4.05
CA MET A 1 1.21 -13.30 -5.25
C MET A 1 0.01 -12.37 -5.39
N ILE A 2 0.26 -11.10 -5.67
CA ILE A 2 -0.81 -10.12 -5.81
C ILE A 2 -1.57 -10.36 -7.13
N ASN A 3 -2.90 -10.51 -7.04
CA ASN A 3 -3.74 -10.70 -8.21
C ASN A 3 -4.23 -9.37 -8.80
N ASN A 4 -4.95 -9.42 -9.93
CA ASN A 4 -5.41 -8.22 -10.61
C ASN A 4 -6.39 -7.38 -9.78
N GLN A 5 -7.25 -8.00 -8.99
CA GLN A 5 -8.19 -7.29 -8.12
C GLN A 5 -7.45 -6.56 -7.00
N GLU A 6 -6.49 -7.21 -6.40
CA GLU A 6 -5.66 -6.62 -5.35
C GLU A 6 -4.83 -5.46 -5.91
N ARG A 7 -4.24 -5.63 -7.09
CA ARG A 7 -3.49 -4.59 -7.79
C ARG A 7 -4.35 -3.36 -8.03
N THR A 8 -5.54 -3.55 -8.56
CA THR A 8 -6.49 -2.45 -8.82
C THR A 8 -6.84 -1.72 -7.52
N CYS A 9 -7.10 -2.46 -6.45
CA CYS A 9 -7.39 -1.89 -5.14
C CYS A 9 -6.23 -1.07 -4.61
N ILE A 10 -5.01 -1.57 -4.72
CA ILE A 10 -3.79 -0.87 -4.27
C ILE A 10 -3.64 0.46 -5.02
N ILE A 11 -3.72 0.43 -6.34
CA ILE A 11 -3.54 1.61 -7.18
C ILE A 11 -4.66 2.63 -6.92
N LYS A 12 -5.90 2.18 -6.81
CA LYS A 12 -7.04 3.04 -6.53
C LYS A 12 -6.96 3.68 -5.16
N THR A 13 -6.51 2.94 -4.16
CA THR A 13 -6.44 3.40 -2.77
C THR A 13 -5.26 4.33 -2.53
N LEU A 14 -4.08 3.97 -3.02
CA LEU A 14 -2.84 4.70 -2.77
C LEU A 14 -2.52 5.75 -3.84
N GLY A 15 -3.16 5.66 -5.02
CA GLY A 15 -2.98 6.61 -6.10
C GLY A 15 -1.77 6.35 -6.97
N LYS A 16 -1.41 7.32 -7.81
CA LYS A 16 -0.31 7.19 -8.79
C LYS A 16 1.05 6.98 -8.15
N GLN A 17 1.23 7.47 -6.92
CA GLN A 17 2.50 7.34 -6.21
C GLN A 17 2.51 6.18 -5.20
N TYR A 18 1.77 5.13 -5.50
CA TYR A 18 1.67 3.97 -4.62
C TYR A 18 3.04 3.37 -4.27
N SER A 19 3.97 3.35 -5.22
CA SER A 19 5.30 2.79 -4.98
C SER A 19 6.08 3.57 -3.92
N ALA A 20 6.00 4.90 -3.95
CA ALA A 20 6.64 5.74 -2.94
C ALA A 20 6.02 5.55 -1.56
N THR A 21 4.70 5.49 -1.48
CA THR A 21 3.96 5.28 -0.24
C THR A 21 4.29 3.93 0.37
N ILE A 22 4.31 2.88 -0.43
CA ILE A 22 4.68 1.52 0.00
C ILE A 22 6.14 1.49 0.47
N SER A 23 7.04 2.15 -0.25
CA SER A 23 8.46 2.22 0.12
C SER A 23 8.63 2.81 1.53
N LEU A 24 7.96 3.91 1.82
CA LEU A 24 7.99 4.53 3.15
C LEU A 24 7.44 3.59 4.22
N HIS A 25 6.35 2.88 3.92
CA HIS A 25 5.75 1.94 4.86
C HIS A 25 6.69 0.78 5.17
N LEU A 26 7.34 0.22 4.15
CA LEU A 26 8.31 -0.86 4.33
C LEU A 26 9.51 -0.41 5.16
N LYS A 27 9.99 0.82 4.95
CA LYS A 27 11.07 1.40 5.77
C LYS A 27 10.66 1.51 7.23
N LYS A 28 9.45 1.97 7.52
CA LYS A 28 8.92 2.06 8.89
C LYS A 28 8.83 0.70 9.56
N LYS A 29 8.46 -0.33 8.79
CA LYS A 29 8.38 -1.71 9.29
C LYS A 29 9.73 -2.42 9.31
N LYS A 30 10.81 -1.77 8.84
CA LYS A 30 12.16 -2.34 8.73
C LYS A 30 12.17 -3.62 7.89
N ILE A 31 11.34 -3.68 6.87
CA ILE A 31 11.28 -4.78 5.92
C ILE A 31 12.30 -4.51 4.82
N LYS A 32 13.29 -5.39 4.70
CA LYS A 32 14.40 -5.23 3.76
C LYS A 32 14.45 -6.42 2.79
N ASN A 33 15.14 -6.23 1.67
CA ASN A 33 15.35 -7.29 0.69
C ASN A 33 16.39 -8.31 1.21
N ALA A 34 16.68 -9.32 0.38
CA ALA A 34 17.57 -10.43 0.76
C ALA A 34 19.00 -9.98 1.09
N ILE A 35 19.45 -8.86 0.53
CA ILE A 35 20.80 -8.32 0.79
C ILE A 35 20.82 -7.25 1.89
N GLY A 36 19.69 -7.05 2.59
CA GLY A 36 19.61 -6.12 3.71
C GLY A 36 19.39 -4.67 3.31
N GLU A 37 19.05 -4.39 2.07
CA GLU A 37 18.76 -3.04 1.58
C GLU A 37 17.27 -2.79 1.48
N ASP A 38 16.88 -1.52 1.44
CA ASP A 38 15.49 -1.12 1.24
C ASP A 38 15.03 -1.49 -0.18
N TYR A 39 13.77 -1.86 -0.31
CA TYR A 39 13.19 -2.13 -1.62
C TYR A 39 13.10 -0.85 -2.44
N THR A 40 13.52 -0.91 -3.71
CA THR A 40 13.39 0.20 -4.64
C THR A 40 11.94 0.33 -5.13
N ARG A 41 11.59 1.51 -5.66
CA ARG A 41 10.26 1.72 -6.26
C ARG A 41 9.99 0.72 -7.38
N GLN A 42 11.00 0.41 -8.18
CA GLN A 42 10.87 -0.58 -9.26
C GLN A 42 10.57 -1.97 -8.72
N SER A 43 11.25 -2.39 -7.67
CA SER A 43 10.98 -3.67 -7.00
C SER A 43 9.56 -3.72 -6.46
N ILE A 44 9.10 -2.64 -5.84
CA ILE A 44 7.73 -2.54 -5.33
C ILE A 44 6.69 -2.70 -6.45
N ARG A 45 6.93 -2.05 -7.58
CA ARG A 45 6.07 -2.20 -8.77
C ARG A 45 5.99 -3.63 -9.25
N THR A 46 7.09 -4.38 -9.23
CA THR A 46 7.08 -5.79 -9.62
C THR A 46 6.23 -6.63 -8.68
N PHE A 47 6.24 -6.36 -7.38
CA PHE A 47 5.36 -7.02 -6.43
C PHE A 47 3.89 -6.69 -6.69
N VAL A 48 3.57 -5.43 -6.90
CA VAL A 48 2.19 -4.99 -7.15
C VAL A 48 1.67 -5.56 -8.47
N ASN A 49 2.51 -5.67 -9.47
CA ASN A 49 2.14 -6.27 -10.76
C ASN A 49 2.03 -7.79 -10.73
N GLY A 50 2.34 -8.42 -9.60
CA GLY A 50 2.26 -9.87 -9.46
C GLY A 50 3.40 -10.64 -10.12
N MET A 51 4.48 -9.96 -10.49
CA MET A 51 5.65 -10.58 -11.09
C MET A 51 6.58 -11.23 -10.09
N ARG A 52 6.50 -10.81 -8.83
CA ARG A 52 7.30 -11.35 -7.73
C ARG A 52 6.38 -11.75 -6.59
N GLU A 53 6.79 -12.76 -5.85
CA GLU A 53 6.07 -13.25 -4.69
C GLU A 53 6.93 -13.10 -3.44
N ASN A 54 6.39 -12.42 -2.42
CA ASN A 54 7.01 -12.34 -1.10
C ASN A 54 5.90 -12.07 -0.09
N GLU A 55 5.59 -13.08 0.70
CA GLU A 55 4.49 -13.04 1.65
C GLU A 55 4.60 -11.86 2.63
N GLN A 56 5.79 -11.58 3.14
CA GLN A 56 6.02 -10.49 4.09
C GLN A 56 5.72 -9.12 3.46
N VAL A 57 6.20 -8.90 2.24
CA VAL A 57 5.97 -7.65 1.50
C VAL A 57 4.49 -7.52 1.14
N GLU A 58 3.88 -8.57 0.65
CA GLU A 58 2.45 -8.57 0.28
C GLU A 58 1.57 -8.27 1.48
N LEU A 59 1.86 -8.89 2.62
CA LEU A 59 1.12 -8.65 3.87
C LEU A 59 1.25 -7.19 4.32
N ALA A 60 2.45 -6.64 4.26
CA ALA A 60 2.69 -5.23 4.62
C ALA A 60 1.92 -4.28 3.69
N ILE A 61 1.88 -4.57 2.40
CA ILE A 61 1.11 -3.78 1.42
C ILE A 61 -0.38 -3.83 1.75
N MET A 62 -0.92 -5.01 2.05
CA MET A 62 -2.33 -5.17 2.39
C MET A 62 -2.70 -4.47 3.69
N GLN A 63 -1.83 -4.51 4.69
CA GLN A 63 -2.02 -3.76 5.94
C GLN A 63 -2.07 -2.26 5.69
N LEU A 64 -1.17 -1.75 4.84
CA LEU A 64 -1.16 -0.33 4.47
C LEU A 64 -2.44 0.07 3.74
N VAL A 65 -2.89 -0.73 2.78
CA VAL A 65 -4.13 -0.48 2.04
C VAL A 65 -5.33 -0.44 2.99
N ASN A 66 -5.46 -1.41 3.88
CA ASN A 66 -6.55 -1.44 4.86
C ASN A 66 -6.53 -0.23 5.78
N LYS A 67 -5.38 0.16 6.28
CA LYS A 67 -5.21 1.33 7.13
C LYS A 67 -5.63 2.60 6.38
N THR A 68 -5.24 2.73 5.12
CA THR A 68 -5.58 3.88 4.28
C THR A 68 -7.07 3.95 4.00
N VAL A 69 -7.70 2.82 3.69
CA VAL A 69 -9.14 2.75 3.46
C VAL A 69 -9.91 3.18 4.71
N LYS A 70 -9.54 2.67 5.87
CA LYS A 70 -10.17 3.05 7.15
C LYS A 70 -10.00 4.54 7.44
N ALA A 71 -8.82 5.09 7.20
CA ALA A 71 -8.55 6.50 7.41
C ALA A 71 -9.39 7.38 6.47
N LYS A 72 -9.52 6.99 5.21
CA LYS A 72 -10.36 7.72 4.24
C LYS A 72 -11.84 7.67 4.62
N LYS A 73 -12.34 6.53 5.08
CA LYS A 73 -13.73 6.40 5.55
C LYS A 73 -14.00 7.29 6.76
N ALA A 74 -13.10 7.29 7.72
CA ALA A 74 -13.22 8.13 8.91
C ALA A 74 -13.24 9.62 8.56
N LEU A 75 -12.36 10.03 7.64
CA LEU A 75 -12.32 11.41 7.17
C LEU A 75 -13.60 11.80 6.42
N GLN A 76 -14.12 10.92 5.58
CA GLN A 76 -15.35 11.15 4.84
C GLN A 76 -16.56 11.31 5.78
N LEU A 77 -16.66 10.45 6.78
CA LEU A 77 -17.72 10.57 7.80
C LEU A 77 -17.61 11.88 8.58
N LYS A 78 -16.39 12.29 8.94
CA LYS A 78 -16.15 13.58 9.61
C LYS A 78 -16.59 14.75 8.73
N ARG A 79 -16.29 14.72 7.44
CA ARG A 79 -16.71 15.74 6.49
C ARG A 79 -18.22 15.82 6.38
N GLN A 80 -18.89 14.68 6.31
CA GLN A 80 -20.36 14.63 6.26
C GLN A 80 -20.99 15.25 7.51
N ARG A 81 -20.43 14.98 8.67
CA ARG A 81 -20.91 15.58 9.94
C ARG A 81 -20.71 17.09 9.97
N LEU A 82 -19.58 17.58 9.44
CA LEU A 82 -19.31 19.02 9.42
C LEU A 82 -20.18 19.78 8.45
N PHE A 83 -20.59 19.16 7.34
CA PHE A 83 -21.43 19.79 6.33
C PHE A 83 -22.92 19.50 6.46
N LYS A 84 -23.31 18.65 7.39
CA LYS A 84 -24.71 18.44 7.74
C LYS A 84 -25.15 19.53 8.73
N VAL A 85 -25.81 20.47 8.19
CA VAL A 85 -26.44 21.51 9.00
C VAL A 85 -27.88 21.11 9.30
#